data_8814c61af89bf8de7e709b61f42d3b89
#
_entry.id   8814c61af89bf8de7e709b61f42d3b89
#
_cell.length_a   1.000
_cell.length_b   1.000
_cell.length_c   1.000
_cell.angle_alpha   90.00
_cell.angle_beta   90.00
_cell.angle_gamma   90.00
#
_symmetry.space_group_name_H-M   'P 1'
#
loop_
_entity.id
_entity.type
_entity.pdbx_description
1 polymer ?
#
loop_
_entity_poly.entity_id
_entity_poly.type
_entity_poly.pdbx_seq_one_letter_code
_entity_poly.pdbx_strand_id
1 'polypeptide(L)'
;MSTNVSNFEGTREVAEQQRFDMAALEAWMREHVAGFAGPLSIEQFKGGQSNPTFKLITPGQTYVMRAKPGPKSKLLPSAHAIEREYRVMAALAGTDVPVARMYALCEDETVIGRAFYIMEFVAGRVLWDQSLPDMTPAERAAIYDEMNRVISALHTVDYKAIGLGDYGKPGNYFSRQIERWTKQYKLSETESIPAMDSLMAWLPEHIPQEDADLTSIVHGDYRLDNLMFHPTEPRVLAVLDWELSTLGHPMADFGYHCMSWHIAPGQFRGIAGLDHAGLGIPDEATYRRTYEQRTGRPITGDWNFYLAFSMFRIAGILQGIMKRVVDGTASSAQAADAGKRARPMAEMGWEYAKKAKQ
;
A
#
# COMPACT_ATOMS: atom_id res chain seq x y z
N MET A 1 11.58 -8.26 17.80
CA MET A 1 12.72 -8.65 16.95
C MET A 1 12.80 -7.62 15.87
N SER A 2 13.87 -6.85 15.83
CA SER A 2 14.11 -5.84 14.79
C SER A 2 14.09 -6.55 13.43
N THR A 3 13.09 -6.29 12.62
CA THR A 3 13.12 -6.64 11.20
C THR A 3 14.40 -6.05 10.65
N ASN A 4 15.19 -6.87 9.95
CA ASN A 4 16.47 -6.41 9.41
C ASN A 4 16.18 -5.45 8.26
N VAL A 5 15.91 -4.18 8.61
CA VAL A 5 15.52 -3.07 7.73
C VAL A 5 16.51 -2.90 6.58
N SER A 6 17.79 -3.22 6.83
CA SER A 6 18.86 -3.19 5.82
C SER A 6 18.61 -4.06 4.58
N ASN A 7 17.71 -5.05 4.66
CA ASN A 7 17.36 -5.90 3.51
C ASN A 7 16.43 -5.23 2.51
N PHE A 8 15.75 -4.14 2.90
CA PHE A 8 14.79 -3.43 2.06
C PHE A 8 15.26 -2.03 1.67
N GLU A 9 16.26 -1.49 2.37
CA GLU A 9 16.80 -0.16 2.12
C GLU A 9 18.02 -0.21 1.18
N GLY A 10 18.15 0.87 0.40
CA GLY A 10 19.26 1.06 -0.52
C GLY A 10 19.08 0.34 -1.85
N THR A 11 20.17 0.33 -2.60
CA THR A 11 20.25 -0.23 -3.95
C THR A 11 21.29 -1.35 -4.02
N ARG A 12 21.30 -2.06 -5.12
CA ARG A 12 22.26 -3.10 -5.49
C ARG A 12 22.50 -3.05 -6.99
N GLU A 13 23.48 -3.78 -7.48
CA GLU A 13 23.63 -4.03 -8.91
C GLU A 13 22.38 -4.68 -9.51
N VAL A 14 22.09 -4.34 -10.76
CA VAL A 14 20.94 -4.91 -11.47
C VAL A 14 21.13 -6.41 -11.63
N ALA A 15 20.18 -7.19 -11.09
CA ALA A 15 20.19 -8.64 -11.20
C ALA A 15 20.20 -9.05 -12.68
N GLU A 16 20.94 -10.09 -13.04
CA GLU A 16 21.15 -10.52 -14.43
C GLU A 16 19.83 -10.72 -15.19
N GLN A 17 18.85 -11.35 -14.57
CA GLN A 17 17.51 -11.57 -15.15
C GLN A 17 16.68 -10.29 -15.32
N GLN A 18 17.14 -9.18 -14.75
CA GLN A 18 16.47 -7.87 -14.85
C GLN A 18 17.21 -6.90 -15.78
N ARG A 19 18.33 -7.30 -16.36
CA ARG A 19 19.08 -6.48 -17.31
C ARG A 19 18.29 -6.25 -18.60
N PHE A 20 18.52 -5.11 -19.21
CA PHE A 20 17.92 -4.66 -20.47
C PHE A 20 18.88 -3.73 -21.21
N ASP A 21 18.53 -3.31 -22.41
CA ASP A 21 19.34 -2.40 -23.23
C ASP A 21 19.34 -0.98 -22.65
N MET A 22 20.46 -0.59 -22.07
CA MET A 22 20.68 0.73 -21.47
C MET A 22 20.74 1.85 -22.51
N ALA A 23 21.28 1.58 -23.70
CA ALA A 23 21.37 2.57 -24.75
C ALA A 23 19.99 2.88 -25.33
N ALA A 24 19.15 1.86 -25.48
CA ALA A 24 17.75 2.04 -25.89
C ALA A 24 16.95 2.83 -24.86
N LEU A 25 17.11 2.55 -23.54
CA LEU A 25 16.47 3.32 -22.49
C LEU A 25 16.93 4.80 -22.52
N GLU A 26 18.23 5.04 -22.62
CA GLU A 26 18.78 6.40 -22.66
C GLU A 26 18.28 7.17 -23.88
N ALA A 27 18.22 6.55 -25.05
CA ALA A 27 17.68 7.16 -26.27
C ALA A 27 16.19 7.53 -26.09
N TRP A 28 15.39 6.60 -25.55
CA TRP A 28 13.98 6.83 -25.28
C TRP A 28 13.77 7.95 -24.25
N MET A 29 14.54 7.98 -23.16
CA MET A 29 14.45 9.04 -22.15
C MET A 29 14.80 10.43 -22.71
N ARG A 30 15.75 10.49 -23.66
CA ARG A 30 16.13 11.75 -24.31
C ARG A 30 15.00 12.36 -25.11
N GLU A 31 14.13 11.55 -25.66
CA GLU A 31 12.98 11.97 -26.45
C GLU A 31 11.75 12.30 -25.56
N HIS A 32 11.53 11.51 -24.49
CA HIS A 32 10.27 11.52 -23.75
C HIS A 32 10.33 12.16 -22.34
N VAL A 33 11.54 12.36 -21.80
CA VAL A 33 11.71 12.95 -20.46
C VAL A 33 12.29 14.34 -20.57
N ALA A 34 11.47 15.35 -20.36
CA ALA A 34 11.88 16.76 -20.46
C ALA A 34 13.04 17.07 -19.49
N GLY A 35 14.12 17.64 -20.02
CA GLY A 35 15.31 18.01 -19.25
C GLY A 35 16.27 16.83 -18.99
N PHE A 36 16.02 15.66 -19.54
CA PHE A 36 16.96 14.53 -19.43
C PHE A 36 18.27 14.83 -20.17
N ALA A 37 19.40 14.57 -19.48
CA ALA A 37 20.74 14.64 -20.03
C ALA A 37 21.58 13.47 -19.48
N GLY A 38 22.09 12.63 -20.38
CA GLY A 38 22.98 11.52 -20.02
C GLY A 38 24.42 11.96 -19.72
N PRO A 39 25.33 11.04 -19.43
CA PRO A 39 25.14 9.58 -19.52
C PRO A 39 24.28 9.03 -18.37
N LEU A 40 23.65 7.86 -18.62
CA LEU A 40 22.80 7.17 -17.68
C LEU A 40 23.54 6.00 -17.02
N SER A 41 23.45 5.93 -15.68
CA SER A 41 23.82 4.74 -14.93
C SER A 41 22.62 4.25 -14.11
N ILE A 42 22.62 2.96 -13.73
CA ILE A 42 21.46 2.30 -13.13
C ILE A 42 21.86 1.44 -11.93
N GLU A 43 21.03 1.49 -10.90
CA GLU A 43 21.04 0.60 -9.75
C GLU A 43 19.63 0.04 -9.54
N GLN A 44 19.50 -1.15 -8.95
CA GLN A 44 18.21 -1.73 -8.61
C GLN A 44 17.92 -1.54 -7.12
N PHE A 45 16.71 -1.05 -6.78
CA PHE A 45 16.29 -1.02 -5.36
C PHE A 45 16.14 -2.44 -4.82
N LYS A 46 16.48 -2.62 -3.53
CA LYS A 46 16.32 -3.90 -2.83
C LYS A 46 14.87 -4.23 -2.52
N GLY A 47 14.04 -3.20 -2.28
CA GLY A 47 12.59 -3.28 -2.10
C GLY A 47 11.84 -3.38 -3.44
N GLY A 48 10.51 -3.53 -3.37
CA GLY A 48 9.66 -3.60 -4.58
C GLY A 48 9.60 -5.01 -5.17
N GLN A 49 9.00 -5.96 -4.42
CA GLN A 49 8.95 -7.36 -4.84
C GLN A 49 8.00 -7.63 -6.02
N SER A 50 6.96 -6.81 -6.18
CA SER A 50 5.95 -7.00 -7.24
C SER A 50 6.44 -6.51 -8.60
N ASN A 51 6.93 -5.27 -8.66
CA ASN A 51 7.44 -4.62 -9.87
C ASN A 51 8.88 -4.17 -9.65
N PRO A 52 9.85 -4.61 -10.46
CA PRO A 52 11.24 -4.19 -10.31
C PRO A 52 11.37 -2.67 -10.44
N THR A 53 12.05 -2.07 -9.48
CA THR A 53 12.24 -0.63 -9.38
C THR A 53 13.73 -0.31 -9.45
N PHE A 54 14.08 0.68 -10.26
CA PHE A 54 15.46 1.05 -10.55
C PHE A 54 15.70 2.53 -10.25
N LYS A 55 16.87 2.82 -9.73
CA LYS A 55 17.40 4.17 -9.60
C LYS A 55 18.22 4.50 -10.82
N LEU A 56 17.84 5.54 -11.53
CA LEU A 56 18.48 6.02 -12.74
C LEU A 56 19.24 7.29 -12.38
N ILE A 57 20.56 7.28 -12.60
CA ILE A 57 21.46 8.34 -12.16
C ILE A 57 22.08 9.00 -13.39
N THR A 58 21.96 10.33 -13.47
CA THR A 58 22.65 11.17 -14.44
C THR A 58 23.48 12.24 -13.73
N PRO A 59 24.39 12.96 -14.40
CA PRO A 59 25.19 14.00 -13.77
C PRO A 59 24.38 15.14 -13.13
N GLY A 60 23.18 15.42 -13.66
CA GLY A 60 22.35 16.54 -13.20
C GLY A 60 21.16 16.14 -12.36
N GLN A 61 20.65 14.91 -12.48
CA GLN A 61 19.41 14.48 -11.85
C GLN A 61 19.35 12.98 -11.64
N THR A 62 18.61 12.58 -10.62
CA THR A 62 18.27 11.18 -10.35
C THR A 62 16.78 10.95 -10.61
N TYR A 63 16.46 9.82 -11.26
CA TYR A 63 15.09 9.38 -11.52
C TYR A 63 14.84 8.01 -10.92
N VAL A 64 13.59 7.60 -10.88
CA VAL A 64 13.17 6.24 -10.58
C VAL A 64 12.44 5.68 -11.80
N MET A 65 12.81 4.47 -12.21
CA MET A 65 12.06 3.68 -13.19
C MET A 65 11.38 2.51 -12.47
N ARG A 66 10.08 2.36 -12.66
CA ARG A 66 9.36 1.15 -12.26
C ARG A 66 8.89 0.43 -13.51
N ALA A 67 9.15 -0.87 -13.58
CA ALA A 67 8.91 -1.66 -14.79
C ALA A 67 8.10 -2.91 -14.47
N LYS A 68 7.36 -3.44 -15.46
CA LYS A 68 6.78 -4.78 -15.34
C LYS A 68 7.89 -5.82 -15.12
N PRO A 69 7.61 -6.94 -14.46
CA PRO A 69 8.56 -8.06 -14.41
C PRO A 69 8.96 -8.50 -15.82
N GLY A 70 10.18 -8.96 -15.97
CA GLY A 70 10.70 -9.35 -17.28
C GLY A 70 9.92 -10.52 -17.91
N PRO A 71 10.10 -10.78 -19.23
CA PRO A 71 9.29 -11.70 -20.03
C PRO A 71 9.33 -13.16 -19.57
N LYS A 72 10.29 -13.53 -18.71
CA LYS A 72 10.38 -14.88 -18.10
C LYS A 72 9.51 -15.07 -16.86
N SER A 73 8.85 -14.02 -16.37
CA SER A 73 7.98 -14.09 -15.19
C SER A 73 6.59 -14.57 -15.57
N LYS A 74 6.07 -15.59 -14.89
CA LYS A 74 4.65 -15.98 -15.03
C LYS A 74 3.78 -14.92 -14.36
N LEU A 75 3.22 -14.00 -15.14
CA LEU A 75 2.34 -12.95 -14.68
C LEU A 75 0.92 -13.49 -14.53
N LEU A 76 0.26 -13.15 -13.42
CA LEU A 76 -1.19 -13.29 -13.31
C LEU A 76 -1.84 -12.15 -14.10
N PRO A 77 -2.91 -12.41 -14.86
CA PRO A 77 -3.71 -11.33 -15.48
C PRO A 77 -4.11 -10.31 -14.41
N SER A 78 -3.96 -9.03 -14.67
CA SER A 78 -4.19 -7.90 -13.73
C SER A 78 -3.18 -7.67 -12.61
N ALA A 79 -2.20 -8.53 -12.40
CA ALA A 79 -1.05 -8.21 -11.56
C ALA A 79 -0.07 -7.34 -12.36
N HIS A 80 0.58 -6.40 -11.66
CA HIS A 80 1.66 -5.57 -12.26
C HIS A 80 1.20 -4.53 -13.31
N ALA A 81 0.00 -3.94 -13.13
CA ALA A 81 -0.53 -2.91 -14.02
C ALA A 81 0.13 -1.54 -13.72
N ILE A 82 1.39 -1.36 -14.13
CA ILE A 82 2.16 -0.13 -13.89
C ILE A 82 1.54 1.10 -14.56
N GLU A 83 0.81 0.94 -15.65
CA GLU A 83 0.02 1.98 -16.31
C GLU A 83 -1.07 2.54 -15.40
N ARG A 84 -1.64 1.72 -14.51
CA ARG A 84 -2.60 2.18 -13.50
C ARG A 84 -1.91 2.97 -12.38
N GLU A 85 -0.75 2.51 -11.93
CA GLU A 85 0.05 3.22 -10.93
C GLU A 85 0.46 4.60 -11.48
N TYR A 86 0.98 4.66 -12.71
CA TYR A 86 1.31 5.90 -13.39
C TYR A 86 0.11 6.84 -13.47
N ARG A 87 -1.04 6.34 -13.92
CA ARG A 87 -2.27 7.13 -14.12
C ARG A 87 -2.74 7.78 -12.83
N VAL A 88 -2.81 7.05 -11.72
CA VAL A 88 -3.29 7.61 -10.45
C VAL A 88 -2.32 8.65 -9.90
N MET A 89 -1.01 8.41 -9.94
CA MET A 89 -0.02 9.38 -9.47
C MET A 89 0.00 10.62 -10.34
N ALA A 90 -0.08 10.49 -11.66
CA ALA A 90 -0.15 11.62 -12.57
C ALA A 90 -1.42 12.46 -12.35
N ALA A 91 -2.56 11.83 -12.09
CA ALA A 91 -3.82 12.51 -11.82
C ALA A 91 -3.82 13.22 -10.45
N LEU A 92 -3.17 12.66 -9.45
CA LEU A 92 -3.04 13.26 -8.12
C LEU A 92 -2.04 14.43 -8.08
N ALA A 93 -1.22 14.61 -9.11
CA ALA A 93 -0.30 15.73 -9.18
C ALA A 93 -1.07 17.06 -9.13
N GLY A 94 -0.66 17.95 -8.22
CA GLY A 94 -1.34 19.23 -8.01
C GLY A 94 -2.52 19.18 -7.02
N THR A 95 -2.81 18.03 -6.44
CA THR A 95 -3.73 17.91 -5.28
C THR A 95 -2.94 17.99 -3.96
N ASP A 96 -3.65 17.96 -2.82
CA ASP A 96 -3.02 17.90 -1.49
C ASP A 96 -2.44 16.52 -1.12
N VAL A 97 -2.58 15.52 -2.00
CA VAL A 97 -1.99 14.19 -1.85
C VAL A 97 -0.56 14.21 -2.37
N PRO A 98 0.46 13.98 -1.53
CA PRO A 98 1.84 13.97 -1.98
C PRO A 98 2.14 12.73 -2.82
N VAL A 99 2.59 12.96 -4.06
CA VAL A 99 3.02 11.92 -5.00
C VAL A 99 4.32 12.34 -5.68
N ALA A 100 5.15 11.38 -6.06
CA ALA A 100 6.31 11.64 -6.90
C ALA A 100 5.87 12.24 -8.25
N ARG A 101 6.61 13.20 -8.77
CA ARG A 101 6.35 13.75 -10.10
C ARG A 101 6.53 12.66 -11.16
N MET A 102 5.51 12.48 -11.99
CA MET A 102 5.54 11.56 -13.11
C MET A 102 6.12 12.26 -14.35
N TYR A 103 7.08 11.62 -15.03
CA TYR A 103 7.69 12.17 -16.24
C TYR A 103 7.11 11.55 -17.50
N ALA A 104 7.18 10.22 -17.63
CA ALA A 104 6.74 9.53 -18.83
C ALA A 104 6.37 8.08 -18.57
N LEU A 105 5.43 7.53 -19.34
CA LEU A 105 5.04 6.13 -19.39
C LEU A 105 5.43 5.56 -20.75
N CYS A 106 6.10 4.40 -20.77
CA CYS A 106 6.40 3.63 -21.96
C CYS A 106 5.63 2.32 -21.92
N GLU A 107 4.64 2.17 -22.81
CA GLU A 107 3.90 0.94 -23.01
C GLU A 107 4.47 0.08 -24.14
N ASP A 108 5.42 0.65 -24.92
CA ASP A 108 6.13 -0.07 -25.99
C ASP A 108 7.20 -0.99 -25.37
N GLU A 109 6.87 -2.28 -25.33
CA GLU A 109 7.77 -3.30 -24.79
C GLU A 109 9.03 -3.52 -25.66
N THR A 110 9.08 -2.99 -26.89
CA THR A 110 10.26 -3.16 -27.78
C THR A 110 11.45 -2.34 -27.30
N VAL A 111 11.26 -1.31 -26.49
CA VAL A 111 12.33 -0.42 -25.99
C VAL A 111 13.28 -1.16 -25.06
N ILE A 112 12.77 -1.81 -24.00
CA ILE A 112 13.58 -2.53 -23.01
C ILE A 112 13.04 -3.94 -22.70
N GLY A 113 12.17 -4.49 -23.54
CA GLY A 113 11.58 -5.82 -23.36
C GLY A 113 10.40 -5.85 -22.37
N ARG A 114 9.94 -4.70 -21.88
CA ARG A 114 8.82 -4.57 -20.93
C ARG A 114 8.33 -3.13 -20.84
N ALA A 115 7.07 -2.93 -20.50
CA ALA A 115 6.54 -1.61 -20.18
C ALA A 115 7.13 -1.05 -18.88
N PHE A 116 7.30 0.28 -18.80
CA PHE A 116 7.86 0.98 -17.64
C PHE A 116 7.39 2.42 -17.57
N TYR A 117 7.57 3.04 -16.40
CA TYR A 117 7.42 4.49 -16.27
C TYR A 117 8.61 5.12 -15.56
N ILE A 118 8.79 6.41 -15.80
CA ILE A 118 9.84 7.25 -15.18
C ILE A 118 9.16 8.25 -14.26
N MET A 119 9.66 8.32 -13.03
CA MET A 119 9.20 9.28 -12.02
C MET A 119 10.38 9.94 -11.32
N GLU A 120 10.09 10.97 -10.54
CA GLU A 120 11.03 11.66 -9.67
C GLU A 120 11.63 10.71 -8.63
N PHE A 121 12.93 10.87 -8.38
CA PHE A 121 13.56 10.30 -7.18
C PHE A 121 13.31 11.23 -5.99
N VAL A 122 12.42 10.82 -5.12
CA VAL A 122 12.11 11.55 -3.89
C VAL A 122 13.11 11.15 -2.80
N ALA A 123 13.96 12.09 -2.40
CA ALA A 123 14.91 11.88 -1.31
C ALA A 123 14.21 12.07 0.03
N GLY A 124 14.00 11.00 0.76
CA GLY A 124 13.30 10.98 2.04
C GLY A 124 13.66 9.77 2.88
N ARG A 125 12.91 9.56 3.97
CA ARG A 125 13.02 8.40 4.86
C ARG A 125 11.71 7.62 4.91
N VAL A 126 11.80 6.30 4.93
CA VAL A 126 10.68 5.39 5.19
C VAL A 126 10.76 4.95 6.65
N LEU A 127 9.65 4.99 7.36
CA LEU A 127 9.55 4.61 8.76
C LEU A 127 8.87 3.24 8.83
N TRP A 128 9.54 2.26 9.44
CA TRP A 128 9.11 0.86 9.44
C TRP A 128 8.36 0.44 10.71
N ASP A 129 8.73 1.00 11.85
CA ASP A 129 8.16 0.66 13.15
C ASP A 129 7.11 1.69 13.55
N GLN A 130 5.87 1.24 13.70
CA GLN A 130 4.72 2.09 14.06
C GLN A 130 4.90 2.77 15.43
N SER A 131 5.71 2.20 16.33
CA SER A 131 5.99 2.82 17.63
C SER A 131 6.99 3.99 17.55
N LEU A 132 7.68 4.15 16.40
CA LEU A 132 8.67 5.21 16.15
C LEU A 132 9.68 5.34 17.31
N PRO A 133 10.44 4.28 17.62
CA PRO A 133 11.19 4.15 18.89
C PRO A 133 12.19 5.28 19.12
N ASP A 134 12.80 5.82 18.04
CA ASP A 134 13.86 6.82 18.12
C ASP A 134 13.37 8.28 18.11
N MET A 135 12.05 8.48 18.28
CA MET A 135 11.40 9.80 18.22
C MET A 135 10.93 10.27 19.60
N THR A 136 10.89 11.57 19.79
CA THR A 136 10.23 12.20 20.94
C THR A 136 8.71 12.08 20.83
N PRO A 137 7.94 12.23 21.94
CA PRO A 137 6.48 12.24 21.88
C PRO A 137 5.90 13.28 20.91
N ALA A 138 6.51 14.46 20.83
CA ALA A 138 6.06 15.52 19.91
C ALA A 138 6.29 15.13 18.44
N GLU A 139 7.42 14.53 18.11
CA GLU A 139 7.71 14.03 16.76
C GLU A 139 6.75 12.91 16.37
N ARG A 140 6.46 11.96 17.27
CA ARG A 140 5.47 10.90 17.01
C ARG A 140 4.09 11.48 16.73
N ALA A 141 3.64 12.41 17.58
CA ALA A 141 2.35 13.07 17.38
C ALA A 141 2.27 13.74 16.00
N ALA A 142 3.33 14.44 15.59
CA ALA A 142 3.39 15.10 14.29
C ALA A 142 3.40 14.11 13.11
N ILE A 143 4.08 12.97 13.21
CA ILE A 143 4.05 11.90 12.19
C ILE A 143 2.64 11.33 12.06
N TYR A 144 1.99 10.97 13.18
CA TYR A 144 0.62 10.45 13.15
C TYR A 144 -0.38 11.47 12.63
N ASP A 145 -0.21 12.75 12.97
CA ASP A 145 -1.04 13.84 12.46
C ASP A 145 -0.90 14.00 10.93
N GLU A 146 0.32 13.94 10.42
CA GLU A 146 0.59 14.01 8.98
C GLU A 146 0.04 12.78 8.23
N MET A 147 0.16 11.57 8.80
CA MET A 147 -0.47 10.38 8.22
C MET A 147 -1.98 10.56 8.09
N ASN A 148 -2.63 11.09 9.13
CA ASN A 148 -4.05 11.39 9.10
C ASN A 148 -4.40 12.45 8.05
N ARG A 149 -3.59 13.51 7.93
CA ARG A 149 -3.77 14.55 6.92
C ARG A 149 -3.74 13.99 5.51
N VAL A 150 -2.76 13.15 5.21
CA VAL A 150 -2.56 12.60 3.85
C VAL A 150 -3.68 11.65 3.46
N ILE A 151 -4.09 10.73 4.34
CA ILE A 151 -5.21 9.82 4.02
C ILE A 151 -6.54 10.58 3.90
N SER A 152 -6.74 11.61 4.71
CA SER A 152 -7.92 12.47 4.60
C SER A 152 -7.93 13.23 3.28
N ALA A 153 -6.79 13.79 2.87
CA ALA A 153 -6.64 14.44 1.57
C ALA A 153 -6.97 13.48 0.43
N LEU A 154 -6.43 12.24 0.46
CA LEU A 154 -6.72 11.23 -0.55
C LEU A 154 -8.22 10.93 -0.68
N HIS A 155 -8.90 10.76 0.45
CA HIS A 155 -10.31 10.38 0.47
C HIS A 155 -11.26 11.53 0.13
N THR A 156 -10.78 12.78 0.11
CA THR A 156 -11.57 13.97 -0.26
C THR A 156 -11.31 14.49 -1.66
N VAL A 157 -10.36 13.91 -2.39
CA VAL A 157 -10.12 14.28 -3.80
C VAL A 157 -11.37 14.07 -4.63
N ASP A 158 -11.76 15.06 -5.42
CA ASP A 158 -12.74 14.86 -6.49
C ASP A 158 -12.10 14.04 -7.63
N TYR A 159 -12.22 12.74 -7.52
CA TYR A 159 -11.63 11.80 -8.46
C TYR A 159 -12.18 11.94 -9.90
N LYS A 160 -13.40 12.49 -10.05
CA LYS A 160 -13.97 12.76 -11.37
C LYS A 160 -13.34 13.99 -12.00
N ALA A 161 -13.16 15.06 -11.23
CA ALA A 161 -12.54 16.28 -11.71
C ALA A 161 -11.09 16.08 -12.18
N ILE A 162 -10.35 15.14 -11.56
CA ILE A 162 -8.98 14.81 -11.98
C ILE A 162 -8.90 13.66 -13.01
N GLY A 163 -10.02 13.27 -13.63
CA GLY A 163 -10.03 12.30 -14.73
C GLY A 163 -9.94 10.83 -14.31
N LEU A 164 -10.27 10.51 -13.06
CA LEU A 164 -10.26 9.13 -12.54
C LEU A 164 -11.67 8.50 -12.40
N GLY A 165 -12.69 9.03 -13.08
CA GLY A 165 -14.05 8.55 -12.98
C GLY A 165 -14.26 7.07 -13.38
N ASP A 166 -13.40 6.53 -14.23
CA ASP A 166 -13.35 5.13 -14.68
C ASP A 166 -12.21 4.29 -14.07
N TYR A 167 -11.50 4.84 -13.08
CA TYR A 167 -10.34 4.17 -12.45
C TYR A 167 -10.72 2.91 -11.67
N GLY A 168 -11.97 2.76 -11.32
CA GLY A 168 -12.55 1.59 -10.66
C GLY A 168 -14.08 1.59 -10.79
N LYS A 169 -14.74 0.60 -10.20
CA LYS A 169 -16.19 0.54 -10.15
C LYS A 169 -16.67 1.23 -8.87
N PRO A 170 -17.44 2.33 -8.95
CA PRO A 170 -18.05 2.94 -7.79
C PRO A 170 -19.16 2.05 -7.20
N GLY A 171 -19.48 2.26 -5.92
CA GLY A 171 -20.54 1.54 -5.20
C GLY A 171 -20.22 0.07 -4.90
N ASN A 172 -20.94 -0.51 -3.95
CA ASN A 172 -20.86 -1.94 -3.56
C ASN A 172 -19.42 -2.47 -3.34
N TYR A 173 -18.53 -1.60 -2.84
CA TYR A 173 -17.11 -1.94 -2.71
C TYR A 173 -16.88 -3.13 -1.78
N PHE A 174 -17.46 -3.10 -0.57
CA PHE A 174 -17.29 -4.17 0.42
C PHE A 174 -17.78 -5.51 -0.10
N SER A 175 -18.97 -5.56 -0.71
CA SER A 175 -19.52 -6.81 -1.28
C SER A 175 -18.55 -7.45 -2.27
N ARG A 176 -18.04 -6.65 -3.25
CA ARG A 176 -17.07 -7.15 -4.24
C ARG A 176 -15.75 -7.60 -3.62
N GLN A 177 -15.26 -6.88 -2.59
CA GLN A 177 -14.00 -7.24 -1.95
C GLN A 177 -14.15 -8.50 -1.08
N ILE A 178 -15.24 -8.64 -0.36
CA ILE A 178 -15.53 -9.85 0.42
C ILE A 178 -15.59 -11.07 -0.50
N GLU A 179 -16.32 -10.98 -1.61
CA GLU A 179 -16.39 -12.06 -2.60
C GLU A 179 -15.01 -12.41 -3.17
N ARG A 180 -14.24 -11.38 -3.59
CA ARG A 180 -12.88 -11.54 -4.13
C ARG A 180 -11.96 -12.24 -3.14
N TRP A 181 -11.91 -11.76 -1.88
CA TRP A 181 -10.99 -12.29 -0.87
C TRP A 181 -11.43 -13.65 -0.36
N THR A 182 -12.73 -13.92 -0.29
CA THR A 182 -13.29 -15.27 -0.03
C THR A 182 -12.81 -16.29 -1.08
N LYS A 183 -12.95 -15.93 -2.36
CA LYS A 183 -12.50 -16.79 -3.46
C LYS A 183 -10.98 -17.01 -3.41
N GLN A 184 -10.21 -15.95 -3.17
CA GLN A 184 -8.75 -16.01 -3.12
C GLN A 184 -8.28 -16.84 -1.92
N TYR A 185 -8.88 -16.65 -0.74
CA TYR A 185 -8.59 -17.47 0.46
C TYR A 185 -8.83 -18.94 0.19
N LYS A 186 -10.02 -19.32 -0.30
CA LYS A 186 -10.36 -20.73 -0.61
C LYS A 186 -9.39 -21.39 -1.60
N LEU A 187 -8.90 -20.63 -2.59
CA LEU A 187 -7.89 -21.14 -3.54
C LEU A 187 -6.49 -21.29 -2.93
N SER A 188 -6.21 -20.60 -1.84
CA SER A 188 -4.91 -20.59 -1.17
C SER A 188 -4.91 -21.29 0.19
N GLU A 189 -5.99 -21.95 0.57
CA GLU A 189 -6.13 -22.62 1.85
C GLU A 189 -5.11 -23.77 1.99
N THR A 190 -4.29 -23.69 3.06
CA THR A 190 -3.30 -24.72 3.41
C THR A 190 -3.64 -25.38 4.73
N GLU A 191 -4.52 -24.79 5.51
CA GLU A 191 -5.08 -25.31 6.77
C GLU A 191 -6.50 -24.74 6.97
N SER A 192 -7.34 -25.43 7.72
CA SER A 192 -8.65 -24.90 8.11
C SER A 192 -8.48 -23.84 9.21
N ILE A 193 -9.07 -22.66 8.99
CA ILE A 193 -9.14 -21.57 9.97
C ILE A 193 -10.62 -21.26 10.23
N PRO A 194 -11.24 -21.80 11.29
CA PRO A 194 -12.68 -21.63 11.54
C PRO A 194 -13.15 -20.17 11.61
N ALA A 195 -12.27 -19.28 12.09
CA ALA A 195 -12.55 -17.83 12.11
C ALA A 195 -12.71 -17.27 10.70
N MET A 196 -11.95 -17.75 9.70
CA MET A 196 -12.15 -17.33 8.30
C MET A 196 -13.50 -17.80 7.76
N ASP A 197 -13.92 -19.03 8.07
CA ASP A 197 -15.24 -19.53 7.64
C ASP A 197 -16.36 -18.70 8.25
N SER A 198 -16.23 -18.35 9.54
CA SER A 198 -17.18 -17.47 10.23
C SER A 198 -17.22 -16.05 9.61
N LEU A 199 -16.06 -15.48 9.31
CA LEU A 199 -15.98 -14.14 8.68
C LEU A 199 -16.55 -14.13 7.26
N MET A 200 -16.28 -15.18 6.47
CA MET A 200 -16.84 -15.30 5.11
C MET A 200 -18.36 -15.40 5.11
N ALA A 201 -18.95 -16.01 6.13
CA ALA A 201 -20.41 -16.06 6.29
C ALA A 201 -20.99 -14.76 6.83
N TRP A 202 -20.34 -14.13 7.81
CA TRP A 202 -20.85 -12.98 8.54
C TRP A 202 -20.73 -11.67 7.77
N LEU A 203 -19.58 -11.40 7.14
CA LEU A 203 -19.28 -10.11 6.51
C LEU A 203 -20.32 -9.70 5.43
N PRO A 204 -20.79 -10.58 4.52
CA PRO A 204 -21.76 -10.18 3.49
C PRO A 204 -23.09 -9.68 4.07
N GLU A 205 -23.49 -10.19 5.24
CA GLU A 205 -24.78 -9.88 5.88
C GLU A 205 -24.74 -8.63 6.75
N HIS A 206 -23.52 -8.10 7.02
CA HIS A 206 -23.34 -6.98 7.96
C HIS A 206 -22.69 -5.74 7.33
N ILE A 207 -22.71 -5.64 6.00
CA ILE A 207 -22.19 -4.45 5.29
C ILE A 207 -23.00 -3.22 5.72
N PRO A 208 -22.35 -2.16 6.28
CA PRO A 208 -23.05 -0.92 6.63
C PRO A 208 -23.76 -0.33 5.42
N GLN A 209 -25.03 0.03 5.55
CA GLN A 209 -25.87 0.52 4.46
C GLN A 209 -25.86 2.05 4.35
N GLU A 210 -25.56 2.75 5.42
CA GLU A 210 -25.62 4.21 5.51
C GLU A 210 -24.74 4.91 4.49
N ASP A 211 -23.58 4.31 4.20
CA ASP A 211 -22.58 4.86 3.27
C ASP A 211 -22.21 3.85 2.17
N ALA A 212 -23.11 2.91 1.83
CA ALA A 212 -22.81 1.79 0.91
C ALA A 212 -22.26 2.25 -0.45
N ASP A 213 -22.69 3.43 -0.92
CA ASP A 213 -22.29 4.01 -2.21
C ASP A 213 -21.18 5.06 -2.10
N LEU A 214 -20.67 5.33 -0.90
CA LEU A 214 -19.58 6.28 -0.71
C LEU A 214 -18.34 5.79 -1.47
N THR A 215 -17.84 6.64 -2.35
CA THR A 215 -16.72 6.32 -3.24
C THR A 215 -15.64 7.39 -3.16
N SER A 216 -14.41 6.96 -2.98
CA SER A 216 -13.19 7.78 -3.04
C SER A 216 -12.09 7.04 -3.78
N ILE A 217 -10.95 7.69 -4.00
CA ILE A 217 -9.72 6.97 -4.31
C ILE A 217 -9.25 6.30 -3.03
N VAL A 218 -9.07 4.98 -3.06
CA VAL A 218 -8.46 4.21 -1.98
C VAL A 218 -7.08 3.72 -2.41
N HIS A 219 -6.13 3.80 -1.50
CA HIS A 219 -4.77 3.31 -1.73
C HIS A 219 -4.71 1.78 -1.72
N GLY A 220 -5.47 1.18 -0.82
CA GLY A 220 -5.56 -0.27 -0.64
C GLY A 220 -4.46 -0.90 0.22
N ASP A 221 -3.40 -0.18 0.54
CA ASP A 221 -2.33 -0.58 1.48
C ASP A 221 -1.73 0.64 2.19
N TYR A 222 -2.58 1.57 2.65
CA TYR A 222 -2.13 2.80 3.31
C TYR A 222 -1.58 2.51 4.70
N ARG A 223 -0.28 2.73 4.87
CA ARG A 223 0.44 2.45 6.12
C ARG A 223 1.77 3.21 6.18
N LEU A 224 2.35 3.30 7.38
CA LEU A 224 3.55 4.09 7.67
C LEU A 224 4.71 3.81 6.69
N ASP A 225 5.00 2.55 6.41
CA ASP A 225 6.11 2.12 5.56
C ASP A 225 5.83 2.25 4.05
N ASN A 226 4.62 2.72 3.67
CA ASN A 226 4.29 3.16 2.32
C ASN A 226 4.25 4.71 2.19
N LEU A 227 4.85 5.42 3.15
CA LEU A 227 4.96 6.88 3.14
C LEU A 227 6.44 7.28 3.15
N MET A 228 6.83 8.11 2.18
CA MET A 228 8.14 8.74 2.14
C MET A 228 8.09 10.06 2.89
N PHE A 229 8.71 10.13 4.05
CA PHE A 229 8.78 11.35 4.84
C PHE A 229 10.00 12.20 4.47
N HIS A 230 9.90 13.49 4.71
CA HIS A 230 11.04 14.39 4.62
C HIS A 230 12.17 13.90 5.58
N PRO A 231 13.46 14.10 5.23
CA PRO A 231 14.57 13.59 6.04
C PRO A 231 14.53 14.01 7.50
N THR A 232 14.03 15.20 7.82
CA THR A 232 14.05 15.77 9.19
C THR A 232 12.68 16.27 9.67
N GLU A 233 11.72 16.55 8.76
CA GLU A 233 10.39 17.05 9.10
C GLU A 233 9.38 15.89 9.17
N PRO A 234 8.23 16.07 9.86
CA PRO A 234 7.17 15.07 9.88
C PRO A 234 6.35 15.01 8.57
N ARG A 235 6.69 15.83 7.58
CA ARG A 235 5.96 16.00 6.32
C ARG A 235 6.17 14.82 5.37
N VAL A 236 5.09 14.26 4.83
CA VAL A 236 5.12 13.25 3.75
C VAL A 236 5.45 13.93 2.42
N LEU A 237 6.43 13.39 1.72
CA LEU A 237 6.85 13.84 0.39
C LEU A 237 6.20 13.03 -0.73
N ALA A 238 5.93 11.75 -0.49
CA ALA A 238 5.24 10.89 -1.45
C ALA A 238 4.57 9.70 -0.75
N VAL A 239 3.37 9.35 -1.20
CA VAL A 239 2.75 8.07 -0.95
C VAL A 239 3.29 7.07 -1.97
N LEU A 240 3.71 5.89 -1.50
CA LEU A 240 4.34 4.84 -2.28
C LEU A 240 3.39 3.66 -2.48
N ASP A 241 3.67 2.84 -3.50
CA ASP A 241 3.05 1.53 -3.73
C ASP A 241 1.55 1.56 -4.05
N TRP A 242 1.21 2.21 -5.15
CA TRP A 242 -0.15 2.41 -5.64
C TRP A 242 -0.75 1.19 -6.38
N GLU A 243 -0.11 0.03 -6.36
CA GLU A 243 -0.53 -1.14 -7.14
C GLU A 243 -1.92 -1.68 -6.78
N LEU A 244 -2.39 -1.47 -5.54
CA LEU A 244 -3.71 -1.88 -5.06
C LEU A 244 -4.77 -0.78 -5.13
N SER A 245 -4.40 0.41 -5.59
CA SER A 245 -5.29 1.57 -5.62
C SER A 245 -6.45 1.40 -6.59
N THR A 246 -7.60 1.94 -6.21
CA THR A 246 -8.82 1.89 -7.02
C THR A 246 -9.84 2.91 -6.53
N LEU A 247 -11.00 3.00 -7.18
CA LEU A 247 -12.17 3.61 -6.58
C LEU A 247 -12.81 2.64 -5.59
N GLY A 248 -13.02 3.09 -4.36
CA GLY A 248 -13.55 2.25 -3.30
C GLY A 248 -14.11 3.03 -2.13
N HIS A 249 -14.55 2.30 -1.11
CA HIS A 249 -15.09 2.90 0.11
C HIS A 249 -13.93 3.38 1.02
N PRO A 250 -13.88 4.65 1.44
CA PRO A 250 -12.76 5.19 2.21
C PRO A 250 -12.52 4.46 3.54
N MET A 251 -13.56 3.91 4.16
CA MET A 251 -13.42 3.16 5.41
C MET A 251 -12.68 1.82 5.22
N ALA A 252 -12.59 1.30 4.00
CA ALA A 252 -11.77 0.12 3.73
C ALA A 252 -10.26 0.41 3.84
N ASP A 253 -9.85 1.63 3.49
CA ASP A 253 -8.48 2.12 3.67
C ASP A 253 -8.23 2.58 5.11
N PHE A 254 -9.11 3.41 5.63
CA PHE A 254 -8.95 3.99 6.96
C PHE A 254 -9.04 2.93 8.07
N GLY A 255 -9.96 1.97 7.96
CA GLY A 255 -10.04 0.83 8.88
C GLY A 255 -8.81 -0.08 8.81
N TYR A 256 -8.28 -0.31 7.59
CA TYR A 256 -7.04 -1.03 7.42
C TYR A 256 -5.84 -0.31 8.08
N HIS A 257 -5.74 1.00 7.90
CA HIS A 257 -4.73 1.81 8.54
C HIS A 257 -4.83 1.77 10.07
N CYS A 258 -6.04 1.88 10.61
CA CYS A 258 -6.30 1.89 12.05
C CYS A 258 -6.17 0.51 12.71
N MET A 259 -6.13 -0.59 11.95
CA MET A 259 -6.03 -1.91 12.58
C MET A 259 -4.74 -2.09 13.41
N SER A 260 -3.69 -1.27 13.20
CA SER A 260 -2.47 -1.27 14.00
C SER A 260 -2.70 -0.98 15.49
N TRP A 261 -3.72 -0.18 15.84
CA TRP A 261 -4.10 0.08 17.25
C TRP A 261 -4.63 -1.16 17.99
N HIS A 262 -5.01 -2.20 17.25
CA HIS A 262 -5.62 -3.43 17.76
C HIS A 262 -4.69 -4.62 17.74
N ILE A 263 -3.56 -4.52 17.08
CA ILE A 263 -2.58 -5.61 16.91
C ILE A 263 -1.41 -5.37 17.86
N ALA A 264 -0.98 -6.42 18.57
CA ALA A 264 0.14 -6.32 19.49
C ALA A 264 1.47 -6.07 18.75
N PRO A 265 2.41 -5.31 19.35
CA PRO A 265 3.75 -5.13 18.80
C PRO A 265 4.41 -6.47 18.46
N GLY A 266 5.10 -6.50 17.30
CA GLY A 266 5.80 -7.70 16.83
C GLY A 266 4.92 -8.71 16.09
N GLN A 267 3.58 -8.59 16.10
CA GLN A 267 2.70 -9.46 15.32
C GLN A 267 2.55 -8.99 13.88
N PHE A 268 2.01 -7.82 13.66
CA PHE A 268 1.86 -7.21 12.33
C PHE A 268 1.75 -5.69 12.48
N ARG A 269 2.87 -4.98 12.50
CA ARG A 269 2.90 -3.51 12.59
C ARG A 269 1.98 -2.94 13.69
N GLY A 270 1.83 -3.66 14.79
CA GLY A 270 0.87 -3.34 15.84
C GLY A 270 1.45 -2.42 16.90
N ILE A 271 0.56 -1.65 17.54
CA ILE A 271 0.87 -0.76 18.67
C ILE A 271 -0.09 -0.97 19.84
N ALA A 272 -0.92 -2.01 19.81
CA ALA A 272 -1.86 -2.30 20.89
C ALA A 272 -1.12 -2.56 22.21
N GLY A 273 -1.63 -1.98 23.30
CA GLY A 273 -1.07 -2.16 24.65
C GLY A 273 0.16 -1.31 24.94
N LEU A 274 0.65 -0.49 24.01
CA LEU A 274 1.65 0.53 24.31
C LEU A 274 1.04 1.69 25.10
N ASP A 275 1.84 2.40 25.89
CA ASP A 275 1.44 3.66 26.50
C ASP A 275 1.38 4.77 25.45
N HIS A 276 0.26 4.82 24.69
CA HIS A 276 0.08 5.78 23.61
C HIS A 276 0.24 7.22 24.09
N ALA A 277 -0.33 7.56 25.24
CA ALA A 277 -0.25 8.92 25.78
C ALA A 277 1.19 9.32 26.12
N GLY A 278 1.93 8.47 26.83
CA GLY A 278 3.34 8.72 27.16
C GLY A 278 4.25 8.74 25.93
N LEU A 279 3.90 7.99 24.89
CA LEU A 279 4.61 7.97 23.62
C LEU A 279 4.27 9.15 22.70
N GLY A 280 3.18 9.87 22.95
CA GLY A 280 2.68 10.92 22.05
C GLY A 280 1.94 10.37 20.82
N ILE A 281 1.56 9.09 20.83
CA ILE A 281 0.72 8.50 19.80
C ILE A 281 -0.75 8.80 20.14
N PRO A 282 -1.58 9.32 19.22
CA PRO A 282 -3.00 9.55 19.51
C PRO A 282 -3.72 8.22 19.81
N ASP A 283 -4.67 8.22 20.74
CA ASP A 283 -5.61 7.11 20.82
C ASP A 283 -6.46 7.03 19.54
N GLU A 284 -6.98 5.84 19.26
CA GLU A 284 -7.74 5.60 18.02
C GLU A 284 -8.98 6.51 17.91
N ALA A 285 -9.68 6.75 19.02
CA ALA A 285 -10.89 7.58 19.01
C ALA A 285 -10.56 9.03 18.64
N THR A 286 -9.46 9.57 19.14
CA THR A 286 -8.96 10.90 18.78
C THR A 286 -8.51 10.93 17.32
N TYR A 287 -7.79 9.90 16.86
CA TYR A 287 -7.33 9.78 15.48
C TYR A 287 -8.49 9.72 14.48
N ARG A 288 -9.56 9.00 14.81
CA ARG A 288 -10.80 8.93 14.02
C ARG A 288 -11.53 10.29 13.98
N ARG A 289 -11.70 10.97 15.12
CA ARG A 289 -12.31 12.31 15.15
C ARG A 289 -11.54 13.32 14.28
N THR A 290 -10.21 13.26 14.31
CA THR A 290 -9.37 14.11 13.43
C THR A 290 -9.63 13.84 11.96
N TYR A 291 -9.76 12.56 11.57
CA TYR A 291 -10.13 12.19 10.22
C TYR A 291 -11.51 12.69 9.82
N GLU A 292 -12.53 12.54 10.68
CA GLU A 292 -13.87 13.05 10.43
C GLU A 292 -13.87 14.58 10.24
N GLN A 293 -13.14 15.30 11.09
CA GLN A 293 -13.00 16.74 10.96
C GLN A 293 -12.35 17.17 9.63
N ARG A 294 -11.29 16.48 9.23
CA ARG A 294 -10.57 16.78 7.99
C ARG A 294 -11.36 16.44 6.74
N THR A 295 -12.08 15.35 6.76
CA THR A 295 -12.89 14.92 5.62
C THR A 295 -14.26 15.59 5.55
N GLY A 296 -14.71 16.18 6.66
CA GLY A 296 -16.09 16.69 6.80
C GLY A 296 -17.15 15.58 6.78
N ARG A 297 -16.75 14.33 6.98
CA ARG A 297 -17.63 13.15 6.90
C ARG A 297 -17.59 12.36 8.20
N PRO A 298 -18.73 12.16 8.90
CA PRO A 298 -18.78 11.31 10.07
C PRO A 298 -18.59 9.84 9.67
N ILE A 299 -18.03 9.04 10.57
CA ILE A 299 -17.97 7.58 10.42
C ILE A 299 -19.28 7.03 10.98
N THR A 300 -20.25 6.69 10.12
CA THR A 300 -21.60 6.30 10.49
C THR A 300 -21.78 4.80 10.63
N GLY A 301 -21.05 3.99 9.87
CA GLY A 301 -21.09 2.54 9.96
C GLY A 301 -20.44 1.97 11.23
N ASP A 302 -20.74 0.71 11.54
CA ASP A 302 -20.13 0.03 12.69
C ASP A 302 -18.63 -0.14 12.51
N TRP A 303 -17.86 0.50 13.39
CA TRP A 303 -16.40 0.46 13.33
C TRP A 303 -15.82 -0.96 13.44
N ASN A 304 -16.49 -1.83 14.18
CA ASN A 304 -16.07 -3.22 14.32
C ASN A 304 -16.19 -3.99 12.99
N PHE A 305 -17.17 -3.63 12.14
CA PHE A 305 -17.25 -4.19 10.78
C PHE A 305 -16.01 -3.82 9.95
N TYR A 306 -15.57 -2.57 9.98
CA TYR A 306 -14.39 -2.14 9.20
C TYR A 306 -13.10 -2.79 9.69
N LEU A 307 -12.95 -2.99 10.99
CA LEU A 307 -11.82 -3.74 11.57
C LEU A 307 -11.88 -5.21 11.19
N ALA A 308 -13.04 -5.86 11.35
CA ALA A 308 -13.23 -7.27 10.97
C ALA A 308 -12.93 -7.51 9.50
N PHE A 309 -13.44 -6.64 8.61
CA PHE A 309 -13.16 -6.68 7.17
C PHE A 309 -11.66 -6.52 6.87
N SER A 310 -10.99 -5.58 7.52
CA SER A 310 -9.56 -5.33 7.31
C SER A 310 -8.70 -6.52 7.74
N MET A 311 -9.03 -7.13 8.87
CA MET A 311 -8.35 -8.32 9.39
C MET A 311 -8.65 -9.58 8.56
N PHE A 312 -9.88 -9.75 8.08
CA PHE A 312 -10.25 -10.78 7.12
C PHE A 312 -9.41 -10.68 5.83
N ARG A 313 -9.32 -9.47 5.28
CA ARG A 313 -8.55 -9.20 4.07
C ARG A 313 -7.07 -9.53 4.26
N ILE A 314 -6.44 -9.05 5.35
CA ILE A 314 -5.02 -9.33 5.61
C ILE A 314 -4.77 -10.82 5.90
N ALA A 315 -5.68 -11.50 6.59
CA ALA A 315 -5.60 -12.95 6.79
C ALA A 315 -5.61 -13.70 5.45
N GLY A 316 -6.46 -13.31 4.51
CA GLY A 316 -6.49 -13.86 3.15
C GLY A 316 -5.19 -13.63 2.37
N ILE A 317 -4.58 -12.45 2.50
CA ILE A 317 -3.28 -12.13 1.89
C ILE A 317 -2.18 -13.01 2.48
N LEU A 318 -2.13 -13.13 3.81
CA LEU A 318 -1.12 -13.92 4.53
C LEU A 318 -1.26 -15.42 4.23
N GLN A 319 -2.49 -15.91 4.09
CA GLN A 319 -2.76 -17.29 3.64
C GLN A 319 -2.24 -17.52 2.21
N GLY A 320 -2.42 -16.57 1.31
CA GLY A 320 -1.85 -16.62 -0.03
C GLY A 320 -0.31 -16.64 -0.03
N ILE A 321 0.33 -15.95 0.92
CA ILE A 321 1.78 -16.03 1.14
C ILE A 321 2.18 -17.43 1.61
N MET A 322 1.45 -18.00 2.58
CA MET A 322 1.71 -19.37 3.06
C MET A 322 1.55 -20.41 1.95
N LYS A 323 0.53 -20.27 1.10
CA LYS A 323 0.35 -21.17 -0.06
C LYS A 323 1.57 -21.16 -0.98
N ARG A 324 2.13 -19.99 -1.28
CA ARG A 324 3.37 -19.90 -2.07
C ARG A 324 4.58 -20.54 -1.39
N VAL A 325 4.65 -20.50 -0.05
CA VAL A 325 5.69 -21.24 0.70
C VAL A 325 5.52 -22.72 0.54
N VAL A 326 4.31 -23.24 0.70
CA VAL A 326 3.99 -24.67 0.54
C VAL A 326 4.27 -25.15 -0.88
N ASP A 327 3.94 -24.32 -1.88
CA ASP A 327 4.17 -24.63 -3.31
C ASP A 327 5.65 -24.43 -3.74
N GLY A 328 6.54 -23.97 -2.85
CA GLY A 328 7.94 -23.71 -3.17
C GLY A 328 8.17 -22.50 -4.11
N THR A 329 7.20 -21.60 -4.23
CA THR A 329 7.23 -20.43 -5.12
C THR A 329 7.39 -19.09 -4.38
N ALA A 330 7.59 -19.14 -3.06
CA ALA A 330 7.80 -17.93 -2.26
C ALA A 330 9.14 -17.26 -2.60
N SER A 331 9.11 -15.94 -2.78
CA SER A 331 10.28 -15.14 -3.15
C SER A 331 11.12 -14.64 -1.95
N SER A 332 10.62 -14.79 -0.72
CA SER A 332 11.25 -14.27 0.51
C SER A 332 11.45 -15.35 1.55
N ALA A 333 12.61 -15.35 2.20
CA ALA A 333 12.89 -16.24 3.35
C ALA A 333 11.94 -15.99 4.54
N GLN A 334 11.39 -14.78 4.66
CA GLN A 334 10.44 -14.40 5.72
C GLN A 334 8.98 -14.78 5.39
N ALA A 335 8.70 -15.30 4.19
CA ALA A 335 7.34 -15.61 3.74
C ALA A 335 6.62 -16.61 4.68
N ALA A 336 7.34 -17.62 5.19
CA ALA A 336 6.76 -18.60 6.12
C ALA A 336 6.31 -17.95 7.43
N ASP A 337 7.10 -17.07 8.01
CA ASP A 337 6.75 -16.37 9.25
C ASP A 337 5.63 -15.34 9.04
N ALA A 338 5.57 -14.71 7.87
CA ALA A 338 4.43 -13.87 7.49
C ALA A 338 3.15 -14.70 7.38
N GLY A 339 3.19 -15.82 6.67
CA GLY A 339 2.03 -16.68 6.44
C GLY A 339 1.42 -17.26 7.74
N LYS A 340 2.23 -17.61 8.74
CA LYS A 340 1.78 -18.07 10.07
C LYS A 340 0.86 -17.08 10.79
N ARG A 341 0.88 -15.80 10.40
CA ARG A 341 0.04 -14.76 11.01
C ARG A 341 -1.39 -14.77 10.47
N ALA A 342 -1.71 -15.56 9.44
CA ALA A 342 -3.06 -15.64 8.87
C ALA A 342 -4.10 -16.01 9.92
N ARG A 343 -3.86 -17.05 10.69
CA ARG A 343 -4.77 -17.52 11.75
C ARG A 343 -4.98 -16.46 12.85
N PRO A 344 -3.96 -15.90 13.51
CA PRO A 344 -4.17 -14.86 14.52
C PRO A 344 -4.95 -13.65 13.98
N MET A 345 -4.72 -13.24 12.73
CA MET A 345 -5.46 -12.13 12.13
C MET A 345 -6.93 -12.48 11.90
N ALA A 346 -7.21 -13.68 11.41
CA ALA A 346 -8.59 -14.15 11.25
C ALA A 346 -9.34 -14.24 12.58
N GLU A 347 -8.72 -14.80 13.60
CA GLU A 347 -9.29 -14.92 14.95
C GLU A 347 -9.60 -13.54 15.55
N MET A 348 -8.67 -12.59 15.42
CA MET A 348 -8.89 -11.22 15.85
C MET A 348 -10.03 -10.56 15.07
N GLY A 349 -10.10 -10.74 13.76
CA GLY A 349 -11.19 -10.23 12.92
C GLY A 349 -12.55 -10.79 13.37
N TRP A 350 -12.60 -12.07 13.72
CA TRP A 350 -13.82 -12.69 14.24
C TRP A 350 -14.23 -12.13 15.61
N GLU A 351 -13.27 -11.81 16.50
CA GLU A 351 -13.59 -11.13 17.76
C GLU A 351 -14.21 -9.74 17.54
N TYR A 352 -13.78 -8.99 16.51
CA TYR A 352 -14.43 -7.72 16.15
C TYR A 352 -15.82 -7.95 15.53
N ALA A 353 -15.98 -8.94 14.67
CA ALA A 353 -17.29 -9.29 14.12
C ALA A 353 -18.33 -9.59 15.22
N LYS A 354 -17.94 -10.31 16.27
CA LYS A 354 -18.81 -10.59 17.43
C LYS A 354 -19.16 -9.35 18.27
N LYS A 355 -18.36 -8.30 18.21
CA LYS A 355 -18.63 -7.02 18.93
C LYS A 355 -19.48 -6.06 18.11
N ALA A 356 -19.60 -6.28 16.81
CA ALA A 356 -20.43 -5.44 15.97
C ALA A 356 -21.90 -5.50 16.42
N LYS A 357 -22.56 -4.34 16.39
CA LYS A 357 -23.98 -4.26 16.69
C LYS A 357 -24.78 -4.98 15.60
N GLN A 358 -25.78 -5.74 16.04
CA GLN A 358 -26.73 -6.38 15.14
C GLN A 358 -27.67 -5.35 14.53
#